data_28fee57b9537a591ad1337f1450deb5a
#
_entry.id   28fee57b9537a591ad1337f1450deb5a
#
_cell.length_a   1.000
_cell.length_b   1.000
_cell.length_c   1.000
_cell.angle_alpha   90.00
_cell.angle_beta   90.00
_cell.angle_gamma   90.00
#
_symmetry.space_group_name_H-M   'P 1'
#
loop_
_entity.id
_entity.type
_entity.pdbx_description
1 polymer ?
#
loop_
_entity_poly.entity_id
_entity_poly.type
_entity_poly.pdbx_seq_one_letter_code
_entity_poly.pdbx_strand_id
1 'polypeptide(L)'
;MTIKLNLSKYQGYKEVDFGEPCGVLKVRPLGSNESLEINKITRLSVKAINELMALQAEIQKIDRSKIKDDDKSVVEKIDRGNKLLAEREELAEKEIEIYAGCFDDSKKAIELLGSLSSLAIQDLFNDIFSDRESRRK
;
A
#
# COMPACT_ATOMS: atom_id res chain seq x y z
N MET A 1 -16.65 -22.04 33.63
CA MET A 1 -17.63 -21.72 32.58
C MET A 1 -16.90 -21.07 31.40
N THR A 2 -17.09 -21.62 30.21
CA THR A 2 -16.43 -21.10 29.02
C THR A 2 -17.44 -20.25 28.23
N ILE A 3 -17.05 -19.02 27.92
CA ILE A 3 -17.86 -18.12 27.08
C ILE A 3 -17.38 -18.24 25.64
N LYS A 4 -18.29 -18.54 24.74
CA LYS A 4 -18.00 -18.58 23.29
C LYS A 4 -18.46 -17.27 22.65
N LEU A 5 -17.56 -16.58 21.97
CA LEU A 5 -17.84 -15.35 21.28
C LEU A 5 -17.71 -15.54 19.78
N ASN A 6 -18.59 -14.91 19.03
CA ASN A 6 -18.49 -14.86 17.56
C ASN A 6 -17.56 -13.69 17.18
N LEU A 7 -16.31 -14.00 16.87
CA LEU A 7 -15.31 -12.98 16.56
C LEU A 7 -15.67 -12.15 15.32
N SER A 8 -16.37 -12.73 14.36
CA SER A 8 -16.75 -11.98 13.15
C SER A 8 -17.67 -10.80 13.46
N LYS A 9 -18.48 -10.90 14.52
CA LYS A 9 -19.34 -9.81 14.99
C LYS A 9 -18.50 -8.60 15.44
N TYR A 10 -17.35 -8.88 16.09
CA TYR A 10 -16.45 -7.83 16.59
C TYR A 10 -15.46 -7.34 15.56
N GLN A 11 -15.25 -8.11 14.49
CA GLN A 11 -14.36 -7.73 13.40
C GLN A 11 -15.02 -6.81 12.37
N GLY A 12 -16.36 -6.67 12.45
CA GLY A 12 -17.07 -5.72 11.62
C GLY A 12 -17.13 -6.05 10.13
N TYR A 13 -17.17 -7.36 9.78
CA TYR A 13 -17.28 -7.78 8.37
C TYR A 13 -18.50 -7.18 7.70
N LYS A 14 -18.30 -6.64 6.50
CA LYS A 14 -19.34 -6.10 5.64
C LYS A 14 -19.31 -6.80 4.29
N GLU A 15 -20.49 -7.07 3.72
CA GLU A 15 -20.60 -7.55 2.35
C GLU A 15 -20.58 -6.36 1.40
N VAL A 16 -19.71 -6.41 0.40
CA VAL A 16 -19.54 -5.35 -0.58
C VAL A 16 -19.59 -5.98 -1.98
N ASP A 17 -20.41 -5.40 -2.85
CA ASP A 17 -20.49 -5.80 -4.25
C ASP A 17 -19.53 -4.92 -5.06
N PHE A 18 -18.48 -5.54 -5.57
CA PHE A 18 -17.48 -4.87 -6.40
C PHE A 18 -17.76 -4.98 -7.89
N GLY A 19 -18.89 -5.63 -8.27
CA GLY A 19 -19.21 -5.85 -9.67
C GLY A 19 -18.34 -6.93 -10.30
N GLU A 20 -18.55 -7.18 -11.58
CA GLU A 20 -17.74 -8.14 -12.32
C GLU A 20 -16.29 -7.67 -12.46
N PRO A 21 -15.28 -8.53 -12.41
CA PRO A 21 -15.38 -10.00 -12.19
C PRO A 21 -15.35 -10.43 -10.72
N CYS A 22 -15.14 -9.52 -9.80
CA CYS A 22 -14.91 -9.85 -8.38
C CYS A 22 -16.19 -10.28 -7.64
N GLY A 23 -17.35 -9.67 -7.98
CA GLY A 23 -18.61 -9.98 -7.34
C GLY A 23 -18.70 -9.48 -5.90
N VAL A 24 -19.44 -10.18 -5.07
CA VAL A 24 -19.64 -9.82 -3.67
C VAL A 24 -18.56 -10.45 -2.81
N LEU A 25 -17.86 -9.63 -2.03
CA LEU A 25 -16.83 -10.06 -1.09
C LEU A 25 -17.13 -9.52 0.31
N LYS A 26 -16.74 -10.28 1.32
CA LYS A 26 -16.84 -9.83 2.70
C LYS A 26 -15.52 -9.16 3.09
N VAL A 27 -15.62 -7.97 3.67
CA VAL A 27 -14.47 -7.14 4.02
C VAL A 27 -14.56 -6.77 5.50
N ARG A 28 -13.46 -6.88 6.22
CA ARG A 28 -13.33 -6.39 7.59
C ARG A 28 -12.38 -5.18 7.66
N PRO A 29 -12.50 -4.33 8.69
CA PRO A 29 -11.54 -3.25 8.83
C PRO A 29 -10.15 -3.79 9.22
N LEU A 30 -9.13 -2.94 9.05
CA LEU A 30 -7.78 -3.27 9.50
C LEU A 30 -7.76 -3.43 11.02
N GLY A 31 -7.10 -4.49 11.50
CA GLY A 31 -6.80 -4.62 12.92
C GLY A 31 -5.70 -3.64 13.35
N SER A 32 -5.50 -3.50 14.66
CA SER A 32 -4.49 -2.58 15.20
C SER A 32 -3.09 -2.87 14.68
N ASN A 33 -2.71 -4.15 14.65
CA ASN A 33 -1.40 -4.55 14.16
C ASN A 33 -1.24 -4.29 12.66
N GLU A 34 -2.30 -4.52 11.90
CA GLU A 34 -2.32 -4.26 10.45
C GLU A 34 -2.19 -2.77 10.16
N SER A 35 -2.88 -1.93 10.93
CA SER A 35 -2.78 -0.47 10.80
C SER A 35 -1.38 0.03 11.11
N LEU A 36 -0.73 -0.53 12.13
CA LEU A 36 0.66 -0.20 12.47
C LEU A 36 1.61 -0.58 11.36
N GLU A 37 1.42 -1.75 10.74
CA GLU A 37 2.23 -2.19 9.61
C GLU A 37 2.04 -1.27 8.39
N ILE A 38 0.81 -0.89 8.08
CA ILE A 38 0.52 0.05 6.99
C ILE A 38 1.19 1.39 7.24
N ASN A 39 1.12 1.92 8.46
CA ASN A 39 1.78 3.17 8.82
C ASN A 39 3.30 3.09 8.66
N LYS A 40 3.89 1.96 9.04
CA LYS A 40 5.32 1.70 8.87
C LYS A 40 5.70 1.66 7.39
N ILE A 41 4.92 0.97 6.57
CA ILE A 41 5.12 0.89 5.12
C ILE A 41 5.04 2.30 4.51
N THR A 42 4.04 3.10 4.90
CA THR A 42 3.88 4.47 4.41
C THR A 42 5.12 5.31 4.74
N ARG A 43 5.61 5.25 5.97
CA ARG A 43 6.81 6.00 6.37
C ARG A 43 8.05 5.59 5.58
N LEU A 44 8.24 4.27 5.37
CA LEU A 44 9.36 3.76 4.58
C LEU A 44 9.25 4.19 3.12
N SER A 45 8.04 4.18 2.56
CA SER A 45 7.79 4.62 1.19
C SER A 45 8.11 6.10 1.00
N VAL A 46 7.68 6.95 1.95
CA VAL A 46 7.98 8.39 1.92
C VAL A 46 9.48 8.64 2.01
N LYS A 47 10.16 7.91 2.87
CA LYS A 47 11.62 8.00 2.99
C LYS A 47 12.31 7.63 1.69
N ALA A 48 11.89 6.54 1.05
CA ALA A 48 12.45 6.12 -0.23
C ALA A 48 12.20 7.14 -1.34
N ILE A 49 11.00 7.73 -1.40
CA ILE A 49 10.67 8.79 -2.35
C ILE A 49 11.57 10.00 -2.14
N ASN A 50 11.76 10.44 -0.90
CA ASN A 50 12.61 11.59 -0.59
C ASN A 50 14.06 11.34 -0.99
N GLU A 51 14.59 10.14 -0.75
CA GLU A 51 15.94 9.77 -1.18
C GLU A 51 16.05 9.75 -2.71
N LEU A 52 15.03 9.23 -3.41
CA LEU A 52 14.99 9.24 -4.89
C LEU A 52 14.99 10.65 -5.45
N MET A 53 14.20 11.55 -4.86
CA MET A 53 14.16 12.95 -5.29
C MET A 53 15.51 13.63 -5.08
N ALA A 54 16.18 13.37 -3.96
CA ALA A 54 17.50 13.90 -3.69
C ALA A 54 18.54 13.39 -4.69
N LEU A 55 18.48 12.09 -5.02
CA LEU A 55 19.38 11.49 -6.03
C LEU A 55 19.14 12.08 -7.42
N GLN A 56 17.88 12.26 -7.82
CA GLN A 56 17.53 12.88 -9.10
C GLN A 56 18.08 14.30 -9.19
N ALA A 57 17.95 15.08 -8.11
CA ALA A 57 18.49 16.44 -8.05
C ALA A 57 20.01 16.44 -8.20
N GLU A 58 20.70 15.51 -7.52
CA GLU A 58 22.17 15.38 -7.65
C GLU A 58 22.57 14.99 -9.07
N ILE A 59 21.86 14.05 -9.70
CA ILE A 59 22.16 13.62 -11.06
C ILE A 59 21.92 14.76 -12.06
N GLN A 60 20.88 15.55 -11.87
CA GLN A 60 20.57 16.71 -12.73
C GLN A 60 21.64 17.81 -12.62
N LYS A 61 22.30 17.94 -11.49
CA LYS A 61 23.37 18.90 -11.27
C LYS A 61 24.68 18.50 -11.96
N ILE A 62 24.82 17.24 -12.34
CA ILE A 62 26.04 16.75 -12.99
C ILE A 62 26.04 17.27 -14.43
N ASP A 63 27.14 17.94 -14.82
CA ASP A 63 27.33 18.39 -16.17
C ASP A 63 27.59 17.19 -17.08
N ARG A 64 26.62 16.88 -17.93
CA ARG A 64 26.65 15.72 -18.81
C ARG A 64 27.84 15.76 -19.78
N SER A 65 28.33 16.96 -20.12
CA SER A 65 29.49 17.08 -20.98
C SER A 65 30.79 16.61 -20.33
N LYS A 66 30.81 16.54 -19.01
CA LYS A 66 31.96 16.09 -18.20
C LYS A 66 31.83 14.68 -17.69
N ILE A 67 30.68 14.00 -17.93
CA ILE A 67 30.47 12.63 -17.49
C ILE A 67 31.20 11.69 -18.45
N LYS A 68 32.05 10.83 -17.87
CA LYS A 68 32.63 9.71 -18.59
C LYS A 68 31.71 8.50 -18.39
N ASP A 69 31.59 7.63 -19.39
CA ASP A 69 30.74 6.45 -19.34
C ASP A 69 31.07 5.51 -18.18
N ASP A 70 32.28 5.57 -17.67
CA ASP A 70 32.77 4.78 -16.55
C ASP A 70 32.83 5.53 -15.22
N ASP A 71 32.14 6.67 -15.09
CA ASP A 71 32.13 7.44 -13.85
C ASP A 71 31.41 6.67 -12.74
N LYS A 72 32.20 6.16 -11.78
CA LYS A 72 31.70 5.34 -10.67
C LYS A 72 30.67 6.06 -9.82
N SER A 73 30.82 7.37 -9.60
CA SER A 73 29.90 8.11 -8.74
C SER A 73 28.49 8.20 -9.36
N VAL A 74 28.39 8.35 -10.68
CA VAL A 74 27.12 8.35 -11.40
C VAL A 74 26.49 6.95 -11.39
N VAL A 75 27.29 5.93 -11.66
CA VAL A 75 26.83 4.52 -11.62
C VAL A 75 26.29 4.15 -10.25
N GLU A 76 27.01 4.53 -9.18
CA GLU A 76 26.57 4.26 -7.80
C GLU A 76 25.23 4.93 -7.49
N LYS A 77 25.01 6.17 -7.95
CA LYS A 77 23.75 6.90 -7.76
C LYS A 77 22.60 6.24 -8.50
N ILE A 78 22.82 5.80 -9.72
CA ILE A 78 21.83 5.08 -10.52
C ILE A 78 21.48 3.75 -9.85
N ASP A 79 22.48 3.00 -9.39
CA ASP A 79 22.27 1.74 -8.69
C ASP A 79 21.47 1.95 -7.40
N ARG A 80 21.79 3.00 -6.63
CA ARG A 80 21.04 3.35 -5.42
C ARG A 80 19.60 3.67 -5.74
N GLY A 81 19.35 4.43 -6.80
CA GLY A 81 17.99 4.75 -7.27
C GLY A 81 17.20 3.51 -7.65
N ASN A 82 17.83 2.58 -8.36
CA ASN A 82 17.20 1.31 -8.74
C ASN A 82 16.84 0.46 -7.51
N LYS A 83 17.71 0.43 -6.50
CA LYS A 83 17.41 -0.26 -5.24
C LYS A 83 16.23 0.36 -4.52
N LEU A 84 16.14 1.69 -4.48
CA LEU A 84 15.03 2.40 -3.86
C LEU A 84 13.70 2.13 -4.58
N LEU A 85 13.72 2.06 -5.91
CA LEU A 85 12.54 1.70 -6.69
C LEU A 85 12.08 0.28 -6.38
N ALA A 86 13.01 -0.67 -6.28
CA ALA A 86 12.71 -2.05 -5.91
C ALA A 86 12.13 -2.14 -4.50
N GLU A 87 12.69 -1.40 -3.55
CA GLU A 87 12.16 -1.32 -2.18
C GLU A 87 10.71 -0.81 -2.16
N ARG A 88 10.42 0.21 -2.97
CA ARG A 88 9.05 0.75 -3.06
C ARG A 88 8.08 -0.26 -3.63
N GLU A 89 8.49 -1.04 -4.63
CA GLU A 89 7.65 -2.10 -5.21
C GLU A 89 7.35 -3.17 -4.17
N GLU A 90 8.35 -3.60 -3.39
CA GLU A 90 8.15 -4.56 -2.30
C GLU A 90 7.19 -4.04 -1.24
N LEU A 91 7.33 -2.75 -0.87
CA LEU A 91 6.44 -2.12 0.11
C LEU A 91 5.01 -2.05 -0.40
N ALA A 92 4.81 -1.73 -1.68
CA ALA A 92 3.50 -1.70 -2.29
C ALA A 92 2.84 -3.08 -2.30
N GLU A 93 3.61 -4.13 -2.61
CA GLU A 93 3.12 -5.50 -2.58
C GLU A 93 2.70 -5.92 -1.17
N LYS A 94 3.50 -5.58 -0.15
CA LYS A 94 3.16 -5.86 1.24
C LYS A 94 1.90 -5.14 1.68
N GLU A 95 1.72 -3.89 1.26
CA GLU A 95 0.52 -3.11 1.56
C GLU A 95 -0.72 -3.79 0.97
N ILE A 96 -0.65 -4.22 -0.29
CA ILE A 96 -1.74 -4.94 -0.96
C ILE A 96 -2.05 -6.24 -0.22
N GLU A 97 -1.04 -7.00 0.18
CA GLU A 97 -1.24 -8.25 0.94
C GLU A 97 -1.95 -8.02 2.26
N ILE A 98 -1.59 -6.95 2.98
CA ILE A 98 -2.23 -6.61 4.26
C ILE A 98 -3.70 -6.28 4.04
N TYR A 99 -4.02 -5.43 3.06
CA TYR A 99 -5.40 -5.09 2.75
C TYR A 99 -6.19 -6.30 2.24
N ALA A 100 -5.56 -7.14 1.41
CA ALA A 100 -6.21 -8.35 0.89
C ALA A 100 -6.54 -9.34 1.99
N GLY A 101 -5.75 -9.38 3.07
CA GLY A 101 -6.03 -10.20 4.24
C GLY A 101 -7.31 -9.82 4.98
N CYS A 102 -7.87 -8.63 4.71
CA CYS A 102 -9.14 -8.19 5.26
C CYS A 102 -10.35 -8.75 4.51
N PHE A 103 -10.13 -9.42 3.39
CA PHE A 103 -11.20 -9.98 2.54
C PHE A 103 -11.35 -11.48 2.79
N ASP A 104 -12.54 -12.00 2.59
CA ASP A 104 -12.81 -13.45 2.69
C ASP A 104 -12.17 -14.24 1.55
N ASP A 105 -11.97 -13.62 0.38
CA ASP A 105 -11.26 -14.21 -0.76
C ASP A 105 -10.04 -13.36 -1.10
N SER A 106 -8.90 -13.73 -0.55
CA SER A 106 -7.67 -12.95 -0.71
C SER A 106 -7.15 -12.91 -2.15
N LYS A 107 -7.38 -13.96 -2.94
CA LYS A 107 -6.96 -13.98 -4.35
C LYS A 107 -7.69 -12.95 -5.19
N LYS A 108 -9.01 -12.90 -5.05
CA LYS A 108 -9.83 -11.89 -5.73
C LYS A 108 -9.49 -10.50 -5.25
N ALA A 109 -9.23 -10.35 -3.95
CA ALA A 109 -8.83 -9.07 -3.36
C ALA A 109 -7.52 -8.58 -3.95
N ILE A 110 -6.52 -9.45 -4.12
CA ILE A 110 -5.23 -9.07 -4.71
C ILE A 110 -5.42 -8.58 -6.16
N GLU A 111 -6.25 -9.26 -6.94
CA GLU A 111 -6.56 -8.84 -8.31
C GLU A 111 -7.24 -7.47 -8.34
N LEU A 112 -8.20 -7.26 -7.45
CA LEU A 112 -8.92 -5.99 -7.33
C LEU A 112 -7.99 -4.85 -6.89
N LEU A 113 -7.27 -5.05 -5.78
CA LEU A 113 -6.42 -4.03 -5.18
C LEU A 113 -5.18 -3.73 -6.01
N GLY A 114 -4.68 -4.73 -6.74
CA GLY A 114 -3.51 -4.56 -7.59
C GLY A 114 -3.71 -3.57 -8.73
N SER A 115 -4.96 -3.28 -9.12
CA SER A 115 -5.28 -2.28 -10.13
C SER A 115 -5.46 -0.87 -9.55
N LEU A 116 -5.44 -0.73 -8.22
CA LEU A 116 -5.68 0.53 -7.53
C LEU A 116 -4.38 1.12 -6.96
N SER A 117 -4.31 2.44 -6.90
CA SER A 117 -3.22 3.12 -6.19
C SER A 117 -3.40 2.96 -4.67
N SER A 118 -2.33 3.21 -3.91
CA SER A 118 -2.38 3.18 -2.44
C SER A 118 -3.46 4.12 -1.90
N LEU A 119 -3.56 5.32 -2.45
CA LEU A 119 -4.58 6.30 -2.05
C LEU A 119 -6.00 5.80 -2.36
N ALA A 120 -6.19 5.18 -3.53
CA ALA A 120 -7.49 4.62 -3.92
C ALA A 120 -7.90 3.48 -2.98
N ILE A 121 -6.96 2.63 -2.55
CA ILE A 121 -7.23 1.57 -1.58
C ILE A 121 -7.67 2.17 -0.24
N GLN A 122 -6.98 3.19 0.24
CA GLN A 122 -7.34 3.89 1.47
C GLN A 122 -8.74 4.50 1.39
N ASP A 123 -9.05 5.16 0.27
CA ASP A 123 -10.37 5.73 0.04
C ASP A 123 -11.45 4.66 0.00
N LEU A 124 -11.18 3.51 -0.63
CA LEU A 124 -12.11 2.38 -0.68
C LEU A 124 -12.45 1.89 0.73
N PHE A 125 -11.43 1.67 1.58
CA PHE A 125 -11.65 1.23 2.96
C PHE A 125 -12.39 2.29 3.77
N ASN A 126 -12.07 3.56 3.59
CA ASN A 126 -12.77 4.65 4.25
C ASN A 126 -14.26 4.67 3.85
N ASP A 127 -14.58 4.47 2.58
CA ASP A 127 -15.96 4.40 2.10
C ASP A 127 -16.71 3.21 2.69
N ILE A 128 -16.09 2.05 2.75
CA ILE A 128 -16.72 0.84 3.28
C ILE A 128 -17.00 1.00 4.78
N PHE A 129 -16.07 1.53 5.54
CA PHE A 129 -16.13 1.59 6.99
C PHE A 129 -16.46 2.97 7.56
N SER A 130 -16.76 3.94 6.70
CA SER A 130 -17.20 5.24 7.18
C SER A 130 -18.61 5.12 7.77
N ASP A 131 -18.83 5.78 8.91
CA ASP A 131 -20.12 5.78 9.58
C ASP A 131 -21.00 6.91 9.01
N ARG A 132 -21.28 6.81 7.70
CA ARG A 132 -22.05 7.83 6.99
C ARG A 132 -23.48 7.94 7.48
N GLU A 133 -24.05 6.82 7.91
CA GLU A 133 -25.44 6.81 8.40
C GLU A 133 -25.60 7.62 9.68
N SER A 134 -24.67 7.51 10.61
CA SER A 134 -24.72 8.33 11.82
C SER A 134 -24.44 9.80 11.54
N ARG A 135 -23.70 10.13 10.49
CA ARG A 135 -23.42 11.52 10.11
C ARG A 135 -24.62 12.20 9.44
N ARG A 136 -25.55 11.42 8.93
CA ARG A 136 -26.77 11.94 8.28
C ARG A 136 -27.88 12.29 9.24
N LYS A 137 -27.73 11.92 10.47
CA LYS A 137 -28.75 12.21 11.49
C LYS A 137 -28.63 13.62 12.03
#